data_28744c1b301738e6559386ec34d82030
#
_entry.id   28744c1b301738e6559386ec34d82030
#
_cell.length_a   1.000
_cell.length_b   1.000
_cell.length_c   1.000
_cell.angle_alpha   90.00
_cell.angle_beta   90.00
_cell.angle_gamma   90.00
#
_symmetry.space_group_name_H-M   'P 1'
#
loop_
_entity.id
_entity.type
_entity.pdbx_description
1 polymer ?
#
loop_
_entity_poly.entity_id
_entity_poly.type
_entity_poly.pdbx_seq_one_letter_code
_entity_poly.pdbx_strand_id
1 'polypeptide(L)'
;MKQLAFVFMMVLVFGVANAQQKISWSYSAKKLPNNKYEIHIVATPPPGWHIYSQLTPDGGPVPTTFKFSKNALVVVQSKMNEKGKVVSYFDKNFKVDVKYFEGKADFVQVVTVKGNIKTNISGEVESMICNDRTCMPPSTEKFNIALN
;
A
#
# COMPACT_ATOMS: atom_id res chain seq x y z
N MET A 1 -2.71 52.34 -47.07
CA MET A 1 -3.39 51.68 -45.95
C MET A 1 -2.75 50.28 -45.80
N LYS A 2 -1.84 50.15 -44.86
CA LYS A 2 -1.11 48.87 -44.62
C LYS A 2 -1.82 48.16 -43.48
N GLN A 3 -2.44 47.05 -43.77
CA GLN A 3 -3.05 46.18 -42.75
C GLN A 3 -1.95 45.28 -42.14
N LEU A 4 -1.64 45.51 -40.85
CA LEU A 4 -0.77 44.66 -40.04
C LEU A 4 -1.64 43.47 -39.55
N ALA A 5 -1.40 42.29 -40.13
CA ALA A 5 -1.97 41.03 -39.59
C ALA A 5 -1.17 40.61 -38.38
N PHE A 6 -1.76 40.73 -37.19
CA PHE A 6 -1.23 40.17 -35.94
C PHE A 6 -1.56 38.68 -35.91
N VAL A 7 -0.56 37.83 -36.21
CA VAL A 7 -0.65 36.38 -36.00
C VAL A 7 -0.42 36.12 -34.53
N PHE A 8 -1.51 35.85 -33.80
CA PHE A 8 -1.47 35.44 -32.40
C PHE A 8 -1.11 33.95 -32.37
N MET A 9 0.19 33.65 -32.18
CA MET A 9 0.69 32.31 -32.07
C MET A 9 0.38 31.77 -30.64
N MET A 10 -0.74 31.03 -30.54
CA MET A 10 -1.17 30.40 -29.29
C MET A 10 -0.25 29.21 -29.01
N VAL A 11 0.72 29.40 -28.14
CA VAL A 11 1.60 28.33 -27.64
C VAL A 11 0.77 27.46 -26.70
N LEU A 12 0.31 26.30 -27.19
CA LEU A 12 -0.27 25.23 -26.37
C LEU A 12 0.85 24.60 -25.52
N VAL A 13 0.96 25.05 -24.30
CA VAL A 13 1.80 24.39 -23.29
C VAL A 13 1.10 23.09 -22.88
N PHE A 14 1.48 21.98 -23.49
CA PHE A 14 1.12 20.64 -23.00
C PHE A 14 1.84 20.42 -21.68
N GLY A 15 1.15 20.68 -20.57
CA GLY A 15 1.59 20.25 -19.26
C GLY A 15 1.65 18.74 -19.22
N VAL A 16 2.86 18.16 -19.17
CA VAL A 16 3.06 16.73 -18.88
C VAL A 16 2.60 16.50 -17.44
N ALA A 17 1.36 16.07 -17.28
CA ALA A 17 0.90 15.56 -16.00
C ALA A 17 1.74 14.32 -15.68
N ASN A 18 2.73 14.46 -14.80
CA ASN A 18 3.42 13.31 -14.21
C ASN A 18 2.39 12.56 -13.37
N ALA A 19 1.77 11.53 -13.94
CA ALA A 19 0.93 10.62 -13.18
C ALA A 19 1.81 9.97 -12.10
N GLN A 20 1.62 10.42 -10.86
CA GLN A 20 2.33 9.88 -9.72
C GLN A 20 1.99 8.39 -9.59
N GLN A 21 2.99 7.53 -9.66
CA GLN A 21 2.80 6.09 -9.52
C GLN A 21 2.23 5.79 -8.13
N LYS A 22 1.02 5.25 -8.08
CA LYS A 22 0.31 4.99 -6.83
C LYS A 22 -0.07 3.53 -6.72
N ILE A 23 0.03 2.96 -5.52
CA ILE A 23 -0.46 1.62 -5.21
C ILE A 23 -2.00 1.65 -5.25
N SER A 24 -2.60 0.64 -5.89
CA SER A 24 -4.03 0.36 -5.74
C SER A 24 -4.22 -0.57 -4.54
N TRP A 25 -5.02 -0.11 -3.57
CA TRP A 25 -5.36 -0.89 -2.38
C TRP A 25 -6.77 -1.44 -2.48
N SER A 26 -6.96 -2.69 -2.06
CA SER A 26 -8.28 -3.28 -1.88
C SER A 26 -8.38 -3.97 -0.52
N TYR A 27 -9.59 -3.92 0.05
CA TYR A 27 -9.83 -4.33 1.42
C TYR A 27 -11.01 -5.28 1.47
N SER A 28 -10.91 -6.35 2.26
CA SER A 28 -12.02 -7.25 2.52
C SER A 28 -11.91 -7.92 3.89
N ALA A 29 -13.02 -8.42 4.40
CA ALA A 29 -13.10 -9.20 5.61
C ALA A 29 -13.87 -10.49 5.34
N LYS A 30 -13.30 -11.62 5.73
CA LYS A 30 -13.93 -12.94 5.67
C LYS A 30 -14.29 -13.37 7.09
N LYS A 31 -15.57 -13.61 7.34
CA LYS A 31 -16.05 -14.12 8.64
C LYS A 31 -15.57 -15.55 8.85
N LEU A 32 -15.07 -15.81 10.03
CA LEU A 32 -14.63 -17.11 10.51
C LEU A 32 -15.49 -17.52 11.73
N PRO A 33 -15.44 -18.80 12.17
CA PRO A 33 -16.08 -19.20 13.42
C PRO A 33 -15.60 -18.39 14.63
N ASN A 34 -16.40 -18.38 15.71
CA ASN A 34 -16.06 -17.76 17.00
C ASN A 34 -15.81 -16.24 16.92
N ASN A 35 -16.66 -15.52 16.18
CA ASN A 35 -16.57 -14.05 16.00
C ASN A 35 -15.21 -13.55 15.50
N LYS A 36 -14.48 -14.39 14.80
CA LYS A 36 -13.22 -14.03 14.15
C LYS A 36 -13.46 -13.56 12.72
N TYR A 37 -12.56 -12.73 12.24
CA TYR A 37 -12.51 -12.28 10.86
C TYR A 37 -11.08 -12.35 10.35
N GLU A 38 -10.91 -12.82 9.13
CA GLU A 38 -9.68 -12.73 8.38
C GLU A 38 -9.77 -11.48 7.51
N ILE A 39 -8.91 -10.50 7.81
CA ILE A 39 -8.85 -9.21 7.12
C ILE A 39 -7.79 -9.32 6.04
N HIS A 40 -8.15 -8.94 4.82
CA HIS A 40 -7.25 -8.86 3.69
C HIS A 40 -7.03 -7.41 3.30
N ILE A 41 -5.79 -6.96 3.31
CA ILE A 41 -5.34 -5.66 2.83
C ILE A 41 -4.40 -5.91 1.66
N VAL A 42 -4.92 -5.76 0.44
CA VAL A 42 -4.20 -6.14 -0.77
C VAL A 42 -3.62 -4.92 -1.45
N ALA A 43 -2.31 -4.89 -1.57
CA ALA A 43 -1.56 -3.92 -2.37
C ALA A 43 -1.38 -4.44 -3.79
N THR A 44 -1.64 -3.59 -4.78
CA THR A 44 -1.32 -3.84 -6.19
C THR A 44 -0.49 -2.66 -6.70
N PRO A 45 0.85 -2.75 -6.64
CA PRO A 45 1.72 -1.77 -7.26
C PRO A 45 1.49 -1.66 -8.78
N PRO A 46 1.78 -0.54 -9.41
CA PRO A 46 1.78 -0.42 -10.87
C PRO A 46 2.72 -1.43 -11.54
N PRO A 47 2.51 -1.78 -12.82
CA PRO A 47 3.42 -2.67 -13.55
C PRO A 47 4.88 -2.19 -13.49
N GLY A 48 5.80 -3.11 -13.23
CA GLY A 48 7.24 -2.82 -13.08
C GLY A 48 7.65 -2.20 -11.75
N TRP A 49 6.70 -2.03 -10.82
CA TRP A 49 6.97 -1.60 -9.44
C TRP A 49 6.75 -2.75 -8.46
N HIS A 50 7.46 -2.69 -7.34
CA HIS A 50 7.35 -3.65 -6.25
C HIS A 50 7.17 -2.94 -4.91
N ILE A 51 6.52 -3.61 -3.96
CA ILE A 51 6.28 -3.14 -2.60
C ILE A 51 7.09 -3.97 -1.61
N TYR A 52 7.67 -3.32 -0.59
CA TYR A 52 8.51 -3.99 0.38
C TYR A 52 7.70 -4.75 1.44
N SER A 53 8.27 -5.87 1.88
CA SER A 53 7.75 -6.69 2.98
C SER A 53 7.86 -5.93 4.32
N GLN A 54 6.96 -6.26 5.27
CA GLN A 54 7.07 -5.84 6.68
C GLN A 54 8.36 -6.37 7.35
N LEU A 55 8.99 -7.39 6.75
CA LEU A 55 10.19 -8.05 7.26
C LEU A 55 11.48 -7.45 6.71
N THR A 56 11.40 -6.35 5.96
CA THR A 56 12.59 -5.60 5.54
C THR A 56 13.28 -5.05 6.78
N PRO A 57 14.60 -5.33 6.97
CA PRO A 57 15.31 -4.89 8.17
C PRO A 57 15.57 -3.39 8.17
N ASP A 58 15.89 -2.86 9.34
CA ASP A 58 16.33 -1.46 9.49
C ASP A 58 17.59 -1.18 8.67
N GLY A 59 17.68 0.04 8.17
CA GLY A 59 18.77 0.48 7.28
C GLY A 59 18.56 0.18 5.81
N GLY A 60 17.48 -0.51 5.45
CA GLY A 60 17.04 -0.75 4.08
C GLY A 60 15.96 0.22 3.61
N PRO A 61 15.27 -0.12 2.51
CA PRO A 61 14.06 0.58 2.08
C PRO A 61 12.97 0.53 3.16
N VAL A 62 12.09 1.53 3.17
CA VAL A 62 11.00 1.62 4.17
C VAL A 62 10.09 0.39 4.06
N PRO A 63 9.97 -0.44 5.12
CA PRO A 63 9.09 -1.60 5.12
C PRO A 63 7.61 -1.18 5.10
N THR A 64 6.75 -2.06 4.60
CA THR A 64 5.31 -1.86 4.76
C THR A 64 4.92 -2.04 6.23
N THR A 65 4.27 -1.03 6.81
CA THR A 65 3.85 -1.05 8.23
C THR A 65 2.38 -0.73 8.38
N PHE A 66 1.75 -1.32 9.40
CA PHE A 66 0.32 -1.15 9.68
C PHE A 66 0.13 -0.61 11.11
N LYS A 67 -0.72 0.42 11.22
CA LYS A 67 -1.16 0.97 12.51
C LYS A 67 -2.68 0.87 12.59
N PHE A 68 -3.18 -0.06 13.39
CA PHE A 68 -4.60 -0.19 13.64
C PHE A 68 -5.08 0.86 14.64
N SER A 69 -6.21 1.49 14.34
CA SER A 69 -6.88 2.40 15.27
C SER A 69 -7.48 1.61 16.44
N LYS A 70 -7.49 2.21 17.63
CA LYS A 70 -8.09 1.58 18.81
C LYS A 70 -9.59 1.42 18.61
N ASN A 71 -10.09 0.20 18.78
CA ASN A 71 -11.50 -0.14 18.83
C ASN A 71 -11.72 -1.13 19.99
N ALA A 72 -12.50 -0.73 20.99
CA ALA A 72 -12.73 -1.54 22.20
C ALA A 72 -13.44 -2.88 21.92
N LEU A 73 -14.12 -2.99 20.77
CA LEU A 73 -14.83 -4.19 20.33
C LEU A 73 -13.98 -5.13 19.50
N VAL A 74 -12.80 -4.70 19.05
CA VAL A 74 -11.94 -5.48 18.15
C VAL A 74 -10.61 -5.80 18.84
N VAL A 75 -10.28 -7.07 18.89
CA VAL A 75 -8.99 -7.56 19.36
C VAL A 75 -8.19 -8.04 18.16
N VAL A 76 -7.08 -7.36 17.87
CA VAL A 76 -6.12 -7.78 16.84
C VAL A 76 -5.32 -8.94 17.41
N GLN A 77 -5.42 -10.09 16.76
CA GLN A 77 -4.72 -11.31 17.18
C GLN A 77 -3.50 -11.54 16.30
N SER A 78 -2.43 -12.04 16.88
CA SER A 78 -1.23 -12.48 16.18
C SER A 78 -0.54 -11.43 15.27
N LYS A 79 0.61 -11.82 14.75
CA LYS A 79 1.34 -11.07 13.75
C LYS A 79 0.61 -11.16 12.40
N MET A 80 0.58 -10.07 11.65
CA MET A 80 0.07 -10.04 10.29
C MET A 80 0.91 -10.94 9.38
N ASN A 81 0.26 -11.78 8.58
CA ASN A 81 0.88 -12.63 7.59
C ASN A 81 0.94 -11.94 6.25
N GLU A 82 1.93 -12.30 5.43
CA GLU A 82 2.10 -11.81 4.08
C GLU A 82 1.97 -12.95 3.08
N LYS A 83 1.23 -12.72 1.99
CA LYS A 83 1.07 -13.64 0.87
C LYS A 83 1.36 -12.92 -0.44
N GLY A 84 2.07 -13.57 -1.35
CA GLY A 84 2.41 -13.03 -2.66
C GLY A 84 3.68 -13.64 -3.23
N LYS A 85 4.09 -13.16 -4.40
CA LYS A 85 5.36 -13.56 -5.01
C LYS A 85 6.50 -12.78 -4.37
N VAL A 86 7.12 -13.37 -3.35
CA VAL A 86 8.27 -12.79 -2.63
C VAL A 86 9.55 -12.96 -3.44
N VAL A 87 10.30 -11.87 -3.55
CA VAL A 87 11.69 -11.84 -4.00
C VAL A 87 12.57 -11.42 -2.84
N SER A 88 13.67 -12.14 -2.63
CA SER A 88 14.68 -11.81 -1.62
C SER A 88 16.02 -11.61 -2.31
N TYR A 89 16.71 -10.53 -1.98
CA TYR A 89 18.06 -10.28 -2.50
C TYR A 89 18.85 -9.45 -1.51
N PHE A 90 20.18 -9.55 -1.61
CA PHE A 90 21.10 -8.69 -0.85
C PHE A 90 21.27 -7.36 -1.58
N ASP A 91 20.80 -6.27 -0.97
CA ASP A 91 20.99 -4.92 -1.50
C ASP A 91 22.38 -4.39 -1.14
N LYS A 92 23.21 -4.20 -2.17
CA LYS A 92 24.59 -3.75 -1.99
C LYS A 92 24.71 -2.29 -1.53
N ASN A 93 23.71 -1.47 -1.79
CA ASN A 93 23.69 -0.07 -1.39
C ASN A 93 23.36 0.07 0.09
N PHE A 94 22.33 -0.67 0.54
CA PHE A 94 21.92 -0.69 1.92
C PHE A 94 22.67 -1.73 2.78
N LYS A 95 23.34 -2.72 2.14
CA LYS A 95 24.07 -3.82 2.80
C LYS A 95 23.18 -4.69 3.71
N VAL A 96 21.95 -4.88 3.32
CA VAL A 96 20.95 -5.69 4.01
C VAL A 96 20.22 -6.63 3.06
N ASP A 97 19.68 -7.72 3.59
CA ASP A 97 18.78 -8.60 2.85
C ASP A 97 17.39 -7.95 2.77
N VAL A 98 16.95 -7.68 1.56
CA VAL A 98 15.68 -7.02 1.27
C VAL A 98 14.67 -8.04 0.77
N LYS A 99 13.42 -7.89 1.20
CA LYS A 99 12.27 -8.67 0.70
C LYS A 99 11.23 -7.74 0.12
N TYR A 100 10.77 -8.05 -1.09
CA TYR A 100 9.69 -7.31 -1.74
C TYR A 100 8.74 -8.25 -2.47
N PHE A 101 7.56 -7.74 -2.83
CA PHE A 101 6.56 -8.46 -3.61
C PHE A 101 6.47 -7.90 -5.01
N GLU A 102 6.56 -8.79 -6.00
CA GLU A 102 6.23 -8.50 -7.38
C GLU A 102 4.73 -8.74 -7.63
N GLY A 103 4.04 -7.74 -8.19
CA GLY A 103 2.60 -7.80 -8.39
C GLY A 103 1.83 -7.60 -7.08
N LYS A 104 0.85 -8.48 -6.80
CA LYS A 104 0.01 -8.34 -5.61
C LYS A 104 0.69 -8.85 -4.34
N ALA A 105 0.58 -8.05 -3.27
CA ALA A 105 0.89 -8.47 -1.90
C ALA A 105 -0.40 -8.45 -1.06
N ASP A 106 -0.75 -9.55 -0.44
CA ASP A 106 -1.91 -9.67 0.44
C ASP A 106 -1.44 -9.77 1.89
N PHE A 107 -1.75 -8.74 2.66
CA PHE A 107 -1.45 -8.66 4.09
C PHE A 107 -2.68 -9.12 4.86
N VAL A 108 -2.53 -10.24 5.57
CA VAL A 108 -3.63 -10.96 6.20
C VAL A 108 -3.54 -10.87 7.73
N GLN A 109 -4.57 -10.28 8.34
CA GLN A 109 -4.69 -10.12 9.78
C GLN A 109 -5.92 -10.82 10.31
N VAL A 110 -5.76 -11.64 11.36
CA VAL A 110 -6.92 -12.20 12.07
C VAL A 110 -7.29 -11.29 13.24
N VAL A 111 -8.58 -10.99 13.35
CA VAL A 111 -9.14 -10.20 14.44
C VAL A 111 -10.32 -10.93 15.07
N THR A 112 -10.63 -10.63 16.33
CA THR A 112 -11.83 -11.13 17.03
C THR A 112 -12.70 -9.96 17.42
N VAL A 113 -13.99 -10.04 17.12
CA VAL A 113 -15.00 -9.07 17.56
C VAL A 113 -15.60 -9.57 18.89
N LYS A 114 -15.63 -8.69 19.88
CA LYS A 114 -16.28 -8.99 21.18
C LYS A 114 -17.80 -8.93 21.02
N GLY A 115 -18.45 -10.04 21.27
CA GLY A 115 -19.91 -10.16 21.09
C GLY A 115 -20.32 -10.31 19.63
N ASN A 116 -21.62 -10.37 19.40
CA ASN A 116 -22.20 -10.51 18.05
C ASN A 116 -22.68 -9.14 17.53
N ILE A 117 -21.77 -8.21 17.40
CA ILE A 117 -22.03 -6.80 17.07
C ILE A 117 -21.38 -6.46 15.76
N LYS A 118 -22.08 -5.73 14.90
CA LYS A 118 -21.49 -5.14 13.69
C LYS A 118 -20.57 -3.99 14.08
N THR A 119 -19.36 -4.00 13.55
CA THR A 119 -18.36 -2.98 13.82
C THR A 119 -17.45 -2.80 12.60
N ASN A 120 -16.36 -2.10 12.74
CA ASN A 120 -15.33 -1.96 11.71
C ASN A 120 -13.94 -2.03 12.33
N ILE A 121 -12.96 -2.32 11.49
CA ILE A 121 -11.54 -2.14 11.80
C ILE A 121 -10.98 -1.07 10.87
N SER A 122 -10.31 -0.08 11.44
CA SER A 122 -9.68 0.99 10.70
C SER A 122 -8.21 1.13 11.06
N GLY A 123 -7.47 1.85 10.24
CA GLY A 123 -6.05 2.08 10.47
C GLY A 123 -5.40 2.78 9.32
N GLU A 124 -4.08 2.73 9.33
CA GLU A 124 -3.20 3.30 8.32
C GLU A 124 -2.17 2.25 7.90
N VAL A 125 -1.82 2.26 6.62
CA VAL A 125 -0.68 1.53 6.08
C VAL A 125 0.32 2.53 5.51
N GLU A 126 1.56 2.46 5.96
CA GLU A 126 2.68 3.16 5.36
C GLU A 126 3.45 2.17 4.49
N SER A 127 3.80 2.59 3.29
CA SER A 127 4.52 1.74 2.33
C SER A 127 5.36 2.57 1.37
N MET A 128 6.36 1.92 0.80
CA MET A 128 7.22 2.45 -0.23
C MET A 128 7.25 1.50 -1.42
N ILE A 129 7.25 2.05 -2.63
CA ILE A 129 7.42 1.29 -3.86
C ILE A 129 8.64 1.75 -4.62
N CYS A 130 9.33 0.79 -5.22
CA CYS A 130 10.47 1.04 -6.10
C CYS A 130 10.31 0.26 -7.41
N ASN A 131 11.08 0.68 -8.41
CA ASN A 131 11.38 -0.09 -9.61
C ASN A 131 12.91 -0.21 -9.72
N ASP A 132 13.43 -0.74 -10.82
CA ASP A 132 14.87 -0.94 -11.03
C ASP A 132 15.69 0.35 -11.10
N ARG A 133 15.04 1.52 -11.12
CA ARG A 133 15.72 2.82 -11.32
C ARG A 133 15.50 3.81 -10.18
N THR A 134 14.33 3.77 -9.57
CA THR A 134 13.93 4.80 -8.59
C THR A 134 12.92 4.28 -7.60
N CYS A 135 12.83 4.97 -6.46
CA CYS A 135 11.81 4.75 -5.44
C CYS A 135 10.92 5.97 -5.32
N MET A 136 9.64 5.74 -5.07
CA MET A 136 8.72 6.79 -4.67
C MET A 136 8.89 7.06 -3.18
N PRO A 137 8.70 8.29 -2.72
CA PRO A 137 8.67 8.58 -1.30
C PRO A 137 7.64 7.70 -0.58
N PRO A 138 7.88 7.32 0.68
CA PRO A 138 6.89 6.59 1.48
C PRO A 138 5.55 7.31 1.48
N SER A 139 4.48 6.55 1.38
CA SER A 139 3.11 7.07 1.40
C SER A 139 2.27 6.35 2.43
N THR A 140 1.33 7.09 3.03
CA THR A 140 0.39 6.54 4.00
C THR A 140 -1.00 6.53 3.40
N GLU A 141 -1.68 5.37 3.49
CA GLU A 141 -3.06 5.18 3.07
C GLU A 141 -3.91 4.78 4.26
N LYS A 142 -5.12 5.37 4.39
CA LYS A 142 -6.07 5.03 5.44
C LYS A 142 -7.04 3.96 4.96
N PHE A 143 -7.40 3.05 5.85
CA PHE A 143 -8.39 2.02 5.55
C PHE A 143 -9.47 1.95 6.63
N ASN A 144 -10.64 1.46 6.21
CA ASN A 144 -11.77 1.19 7.10
C ASN A 144 -12.55 -0.02 6.53
N ILE A 145 -12.59 -1.12 7.28
CA ILE A 145 -13.12 -2.41 6.83
C ILE A 145 -14.27 -2.81 7.75
N ALA A 146 -15.44 -3.02 7.18
CA ALA A 146 -16.64 -3.45 7.93
C ALA A 146 -16.50 -4.92 8.38
N LEU A 147 -16.94 -5.22 9.60
CA LEU A 147 -17.01 -6.54 10.22
C LEU A 147 -18.48 -6.85 10.52
N ASN A 148 -19.15 -7.57 9.58
CA ASN A 148 -20.62 -7.80 9.59
C ASN A 148 -20.97 -9.28 9.82
#